data_25247ae31cd42913099328f873edee93
#
_entry.id   25247ae31cd42913099328f873edee93
#
_cell.length_a   1.000
_cell.length_b   1.000
_cell.length_c   1.000
_cell.angle_alpha   90.00
_cell.angle_beta   90.00
_cell.angle_gamma   90.00
#
_symmetry.space_group_name_H-M   'P 1'
#
loop_
_entity.id
_entity.type
_entity.pdbx_description
1 polymer ?
#
loop_
_entity_poly.entity_id
_entity_poly.type
_entity_poly.pdbx_seq_one_letter_code
_entity_poly.pdbx_strand_id
1 'polypeptide(L)'
;MTGALFFIKSPLFKEGYKGYNQSRDKKPGPPGRAEKEKGLCYMERKLTAREYVFLASMLFGMFFGAGNLIFPVLMGQTAGAEMWPAVAGFCLTGVGLPLLSIAAMGISKSEGLFEMGKFVGKGYSYFFTCLLYLSIGPLFAIPRTATVSFTVGVQPLLPESARSLGLALFSALFFAAALYFSLRPSGIMTWIGKILNPLFLLLLGVLTVTALLNPMGAVGASPAQGSYADMSFFQGFLDGYNTVDALAALAFGIILINAIRGLGVTEPRAISASTIKAGLFSCLLMAAIYCVLTVVGAQSRSGLGVCADGGEALYLIGLHYFGWGGALLLGATITLACLKTAIGLITACAATFSELFPKSLSYRAYTVLFSVFAFAISNVGLSSIIKLSQPVLMFLYPLTITLVLLCLVGAWFGYDRRVFIAVTVPTAAAGLLDFIKYLPVELKSAVHADVILAPAAEILPFFKIGMGWVIPALAGLALGLILRFTARKPA
;
A
#
# COMPACT_ATOMS: atom_id res chain seq x y z
N MET A 1 -1.56 14.40 31.77
CA MET A 1 -1.95 15.41 30.77
C MET A 1 -0.84 16.45 30.48
N THR A 2 0.14 16.65 31.31
CA THR A 2 1.20 17.68 31.19
C THR A 2 2.37 17.35 30.25
N GLY A 3 2.58 16.08 29.87
CA GLY A 3 3.68 15.69 28.97
C GLY A 3 3.41 15.88 27.45
N ALA A 4 2.16 16.06 27.03
CA ALA A 4 1.78 16.19 25.64
C ALA A 4 1.97 17.62 25.08
N LEU A 5 1.94 18.62 25.95
CA LEU A 5 2.11 20.04 25.58
C LEU A 5 3.57 20.42 25.36
N PHE A 6 4.52 19.67 25.93
CA PHE A 6 5.96 19.93 25.77
C PHE A 6 6.47 19.59 24.38
N PHE A 7 5.87 18.58 23.69
CA PHE A 7 6.30 18.18 22.35
C PHE A 7 5.77 19.08 21.21
N ILE A 8 4.71 19.85 21.47
CA ILE A 8 4.12 20.76 20.46
C ILE A 8 4.95 22.07 20.34
N LYS A 9 5.72 22.41 21.36
CA LYS A 9 6.54 23.65 21.41
C LYS A 9 8.02 23.44 21.08
N SER A 10 8.46 22.24 20.69
CA SER A 10 9.86 22.01 20.35
C SER A 10 10.23 22.76 19.04
N PRO A 11 11.23 23.66 19.08
CA PRO A 11 11.71 24.41 17.91
C PRO A 11 12.21 23.49 16.78
N LEU A 12 12.64 22.27 17.11
CA LEU A 12 13.21 21.28 16.20
C LEU A 12 12.27 20.83 15.07
N PHE A 13 10.95 20.92 15.27
CA PHE A 13 9.99 20.55 14.21
C PHE A 13 9.74 21.69 13.20
N LYS A 14 10.03 22.94 13.57
CA LYS A 14 9.94 24.11 12.68
C LYS A 14 11.21 24.33 11.86
N GLU A 15 12.36 23.92 12.37
CA GLU A 15 13.65 24.12 11.70
C GLU A 15 14.01 22.98 10.73
N GLY A 16 13.56 21.76 10.95
CA GLY A 16 13.83 20.61 10.07
C GLY A 16 13.38 20.82 8.62
N TYR A 17 12.30 21.55 8.42
CA TYR A 17 11.77 21.82 7.06
C TYR A 17 12.40 23.07 6.40
N LYS A 18 12.94 24.01 7.18
CA LYS A 18 13.71 25.16 6.64
C LYS A 18 15.16 24.81 6.35
N GLY A 19 15.77 23.89 7.13
CA GLY A 19 17.15 23.46 6.94
C GLY A 19 17.40 22.64 5.66
N TYR A 20 16.38 21.93 5.18
CA TYR A 20 16.51 21.08 3.99
C TYR A 20 16.73 21.86 2.69
N ASN A 21 16.20 23.08 2.58
CA ASN A 21 16.36 23.92 1.38
C ASN A 21 17.61 24.82 1.41
N GLN A 22 18.26 25.02 2.57
CA GLN A 22 19.44 25.88 2.66
C GLN A 22 20.79 25.15 2.59
N SER A 23 20.81 23.81 2.76
CA SER A 23 22.06 23.03 2.75
C SER A 23 22.58 22.66 1.36
N ARG A 24 21.82 22.90 0.29
CA ARG A 24 22.21 22.55 -1.09
C ARG A 24 23.19 23.50 -1.76
N ASP A 25 23.35 24.71 -1.23
CA ASP A 25 24.15 25.77 -1.90
C ASP A 25 25.52 26.07 -1.26
N LYS A 26 25.91 25.34 -0.23
CA LYS A 26 27.26 25.52 0.35
C LYS A 26 28.15 24.32 0.05
N LYS A 27 29.11 24.51 -0.86
CA LYS A 27 30.28 23.61 -1.00
C LYS A 27 30.97 23.52 0.37
N PRO A 28 31.29 22.30 0.89
CA PRO A 28 32.03 22.18 2.14
C PRO A 28 33.42 22.75 1.96
N GLY A 29 33.75 23.75 2.77
CA GLY A 29 35.12 24.20 2.97
C GLY A 29 35.93 23.15 3.76
N PRO A 30 37.28 23.19 3.70
CA PRO A 30 38.11 22.24 4.43
C PRO A 30 37.88 22.36 5.96
N PRO A 31 37.80 21.23 6.69
CA PRO A 31 37.53 21.25 8.12
C PRO A 31 38.67 21.94 8.91
N GLY A 32 38.30 22.94 9.68
CA GLY A 32 39.22 23.64 10.57
C GLY A 32 39.69 22.74 11.72
N ARG A 33 40.94 22.95 12.16
CA ARG A 33 41.66 22.18 13.21
C ARG A 33 40.93 22.06 14.55
N ALA A 34 39.91 22.90 14.84
CA ALA A 34 39.16 22.95 16.09
C ALA A 34 38.03 21.89 16.23
N GLU A 35 37.64 21.17 15.16
CA GLU A 35 36.61 20.13 15.23
C GLU A 35 37.16 18.73 15.57
N LYS A 36 38.46 18.56 15.62
CA LYS A 36 39.10 17.27 15.94
C LYS A 36 39.15 16.91 17.43
N GLU A 37 38.83 17.81 18.34
CA GLU A 37 38.94 17.58 19.80
C GLU A 37 37.61 17.36 20.54
N LYS A 38 36.48 17.49 19.87
CA LYS A 38 35.21 17.01 20.40
C LYS A 38 34.91 15.61 19.89
N GLY A 39 35.65 14.65 20.38
CA GLY A 39 35.23 13.25 20.40
C GLY A 39 34.00 13.08 21.30
N LEU A 40 32.88 13.75 20.97
CA LEU A 40 31.58 13.35 21.48
C LEU A 40 31.31 11.96 20.90
N CYS A 41 31.49 10.97 21.73
CA CYS A 41 30.88 9.67 21.57
C CYS A 41 29.37 9.95 21.41
N TYR A 42 28.86 10.01 20.17
CA TYR A 42 27.45 10.06 19.92
C TYR A 42 26.91 8.74 20.45
N MET A 43 26.45 8.75 21.70
CA MET A 43 25.73 7.62 22.27
C MET A 43 24.54 7.41 21.34
N GLU A 44 24.58 6.29 20.63
CA GLU A 44 23.57 5.86 19.69
C GLU A 44 22.20 5.86 20.41
N ARG A 45 21.33 6.79 20.04
CA ARG A 45 20.03 6.91 20.69
C ARG A 45 19.18 5.70 20.30
N LYS A 46 18.94 4.81 21.25
CA LYS A 46 17.98 3.73 21.12
C LYS A 46 16.56 4.26 21.29
N LEU A 47 15.66 3.88 20.39
CA LEU A 47 14.25 4.20 20.52
C LEU A 47 13.64 3.48 21.73
N THR A 48 12.80 4.17 22.48
CA THR A 48 12.02 3.59 23.57
C THR A 48 10.85 2.75 23.01
N ALA A 49 10.30 1.84 23.83
CA ALA A 49 9.12 1.06 23.45
C ALA A 49 7.94 1.96 23.02
N ARG A 50 7.75 3.10 23.68
CA ARG A 50 6.72 4.09 23.37
C ARG A 50 6.92 4.73 21.99
N GLU A 51 8.15 5.01 21.61
CA GLU A 51 8.49 5.53 20.27
C GLU A 51 8.27 4.48 19.20
N TYR A 52 8.58 3.20 19.47
CA TYR A 52 8.25 2.10 18.56
C TYR A 52 6.74 1.94 18.35
N VAL A 53 5.94 1.98 19.41
CA VAL A 53 4.49 1.93 19.32
C VAL A 53 3.95 3.13 18.52
N PHE A 54 4.50 4.31 18.71
CA PHE A 54 4.14 5.50 17.93
C PHE A 54 4.46 5.31 16.44
N LEU A 55 5.67 4.86 16.09
CA LEU A 55 6.09 4.63 14.71
C LEU A 55 5.25 3.51 14.06
N ALA A 56 4.98 2.43 14.78
CA ALA A 56 4.14 1.33 14.29
C ALA A 56 2.69 1.78 14.07
N SER A 57 2.11 2.56 14.99
CA SER A 57 0.76 3.13 14.85
C SER A 57 0.69 4.13 13.68
N MET A 58 1.74 4.94 13.49
CA MET A 58 1.83 5.85 12.35
C MET A 58 1.85 5.06 11.02
N LEU A 59 2.69 4.03 10.93
CA LEU A 59 2.81 3.18 9.74
C LEU A 59 1.53 2.41 9.47
N PHE A 60 0.94 1.77 10.48
CA PHE A 60 -0.38 1.13 10.41
C PHE A 60 -1.43 2.11 9.89
N GLY A 61 -1.46 3.32 10.44
CA GLY A 61 -2.41 4.34 10.01
C GLY A 61 -2.22 4.81 8.57
N MET A 62 -1.03 4.72 8.01
CA MET A 62 -0.77 5.03 6.60
C MET A 62 -1.17 3.87 5.67
N PHE A 63 -0.89 2.62 6.08
CA PHE A 63 -1.25 1.45 5.31
C PHE A 63 -2.76 1.17 5.36
N PHE A 64 -3.32 1.16 6.56
CA PHE A 64 -4.68 0.71 6.77
C PHE A 64 -5.71 1.69 6.21
N GLY A 65 -6.19 1.40 5.01
CA GLY A 65 -7.14 2.20 4.25
C GLY A 65 -8.38 1.41 3.83
N ALA A 66 -9.05 1.91 2.80
CA ALA A 66 -10.29 1.34 2.28
C ALA A 66 -10.18 -0.14 1.88
N GLY A 67 -9.11 -0.49 1.15
CA GLY A 67 -8.90 -1.85 0.66
C GLY A 67 -8.75 -2.88 1.77
N ASN A 68 -8.05 -2.50 2.82
CA ASN A 68 -7.75 -3.35 3.97
C ASN A 68 -9.00 -3.77 4.78
N LEU A 69 -10.10 -3.06 4.60
CA LEU A 69 -11.39 -3.39 5.19
C LEU A 69 -12.24 -4.26 4.27
N ILE A 70 -12.37 -3.87 3.01
CA ILE A 70 -13.34 -4.46 2.09
C ILE A 70 -12.88 -5.82 1.55
N PHE A 71 -11.58 -5.97 1.20
CA PHE A 71 -11.13 -7.21 0.56
C PHE A 71 -11.13 -8.43 1.49
N PRO A 72 -10.67 -8.36 2.75
CA PRO A 72 -10.74 -9.52 3.64
C PRO A 72 -12.17 -9.99 3.91
N VAL A 73 -13.14 -9.07 4.04
CA VAL A 73 -14.54 -9.41 4.27
C VAL A 73 -15.13 -10.12 3.05
N LEU A 74 -14.94 -9.56 1.84
CA LEU A 74 -15.42 -10.18 0.61
C LEU A 74 -14.75 -11.52 0.34
N MET A 75 -13.43 -11.61 0.59
CA MET A 75 -12.68 -12.87 0.52
C MET A 75 -13.28 -13.92 1.44
N GLY A 76 -13.62 -13.55 2.69
CA GLY A 76 -14.28 -14.44 3.64
C GLY A 76 -15.61 -14.98 3.11
N GLN A 77 -16.46 -14.10 2.57
CA GLN A 77 -17.72 -14.50 1.94
C GLN A 77 -17.51 -15.45 0.75
N THR A 78 -16.52 -15.18 -0.09
CA THR A 78 -16.31 -15.94 -1.34
C THR A 78 -15.57 -17.25 -1.08
N ALA A 79 -14.56 -17.25 -0.22
CA ALA A 79 -13.77 -18.43 0.11
C ALA A 79 -14.53 -19.42 1.03
N GLY A 80 -15.44 -18.94 1.88
CA GLY A 80 -16.27 -19.81 2.71
C GLY A 80 -15.44 -20.82 3.51
N ALA A 81 -15.64 -22.14 3.24
CA ALA A 81 -14.91 -23.22 3.89
C ALA A 81 -13.39 -23.17 3.67
N GLU A 82 -12.94 -22.64 2.53
CA GLU A 82 -11.53 -22.55 2.15
C GLU A 82 -10.88 -21.20 2.57
N MET A 83 -11.45 -20.52 3.55
CA MET A 83 -10.97 -19.20 3.96
C MET A 83 -9.55 -19.21 4.56
N TRP A 84 -9.12 -20.28 5.24
CA TRP A 84 -7.81 -20.31 5.89
C TRP A 84 -6.65 -20.33 4.90
N PRO A 85 -6.63 -21.18 3.85
CA PRO A 85 -5.66 -21.04 2.79
C PRO A 85 -5.72 -19.67 2.11
N ALA A 86 -6.92 -19.10 1.88
CA ALA A 86 -7.09 -17.77 1.30
C ALA A 86 -6.43 -16.68 2.16
N VAL A 87 -6.68 -16.68 3.48
CA VAL A 87 -6.05 -15.75 4.43
C VAL A 87 -4.53 -15.87 4.43
N ALA A 88 -4.00 -17.09 4.38
CA ALA A 88 -2.55 -17.31 4.35
C ALA A 88 -1.94 -16.67 3.08
N GLY A 89 -2.53 -16.89 1.91
CA GLY A 89 -2.12 -16.24 0.66
C GLY A 89 -2.24 -14.73 0.72
N PHE A 90 -3.38 -14.23 1.17
CA PHE A 90 -3.67 -12.80 1.30
C PHE A 90 -2.68 -12.09 2.25
N CYS A 91 -2.41 -12.69 3.41
CA CYS A 91 -1.44 -12.13 4.36
C CYS A 91 -0.01 -12.14 3.81
N LEU A 92 0.36 -13.12 2.99
CA LEU A 92 1.69 -13.15 2.38
C LEU A 92 1.94 -11.91 1.50
N THR A 93 0.93 -11.46 0.76
CA THR A 93 1.03 -10.30 -0.14
C THR A 93 0.58 -8.99 0.51
N GLY A 94 -0.51 -9.00 1.27
CA GLY A 94 -1.03 -7.81 1.94
C GLY A 94 -0.27 -7.40 3.21
N VAL A 95 0.55 -8.30 3.79
CA VAL A 95 1.33 -8.03 5.01
C VAL A 95 2.82 -8.33 4.80
N GLY A 96 3.15 -9.50 4.27
CA GLY A 96 4.53 -9.94 4.08
C GLY A 96 5.29 -9.05 3.10
N LEU A 97 4.73 -8.79 1.93
CA LEU A 97 5.38 -7.93 0.93
C LEU A 97 5.58 -6.47 1.39
N PRO A 98 4.62 -5.80 2.04
CA PRO A 98 4.85 -4.49 2.64
C PRO A 98 6.03 -4.48 3.61
N LEU A 99 6.13 -5.48 4.49
CA LEU A 99 7.26 -5.61 5.41
C LEU A 99 8.59 -5.80 4.66
N LEU A 100 8.61 -6.69 3.66
CA LEU A 100 9.78 -6.91 2.83
C LEU A 100 10.17 -5.66 2.02
N SER A 101 9.19 -4.90 1.54
CA SER A 101 9.41 -3.63 0.83
C SER A 101 10.14 -2.60 1.69
N ILE A 102 9.68 -2.42 2.94
CA ILE A 102 10.33 -1.54 3.91
C ILE A 102 11.74 -2.06 4.27
N ALA A 103 11.88 -3.36 4.49
CA ALA A 103 13.17 -3.99 4.80
C ALA A 103 14.16 -3.82 3.64
N ALA A 104 13.72 -4.00 2.40
CA ALA A 104 14.52 -3.83 1.20
C ALA A 104 15.08 -2.40 1.07
N MET A 105 14.27 -1.38 1.34
CA MET A 105 14.72 0.02 1.36
C MET A 105 15.82 0.23 2.41
N GLY A 106 15.62 -0.30 3.63
CA GLY A 106 16.60 -0.19 4.71
C GLY A 106 17.91 -0.92 4.38
N ILE A 107 17.85 -2.15 3.89
CA ILE A 107 19.02 -2.99 3.58
C ILE A 107 19.79 -2.46 2.38
N SER A 108 19.10 -2.06 1.30
CA SER A 108 19.72 -1.47 0.11
C SER A 108 20.21 -0.03 0.32
N LYS A 109 19.91 0.55 1.50
CA LYS A 109 20.21 1.95 1.85
C LYS A 109 19.61 2.95 0.84
N SER A 110 18.50 2.61 0.23
CA SER A 110 17.79 3.45 -0.72
C SER A 110 16.84 4.38 0.02
N GLU A 111 16.82 5.66 -0.33
CA GLU A 111 15.92 6.65 0.29
C GLU A 111 14.48 6.57 -0.23
N GLY A 112 14.21 5.75 -1.25
CA GLY A 112 12.88 5.54 -1.82
C GLY A 112 12.89 4.64 -3.04
N LEU A 113 11.70 4.41 -3.60
CA LEU A 113 11.49 3.56 -4.77
C LEU A 113 12.35 3.98 -5.97
N PHE A 114 12.47 5.30 -6.21
CA PHE A 114 13.25 5.82 -7.34
C PHE A 114 14.72 5.38 -7.28
N GLU A 115 15.30 5.37 -6.09
CA GLU A 115 16.67 4.90 -5.89
C GLU A 115 16.83 3.40 -6.04
N MET A 116 15.87 2.62 -5.52
CA MET A 116 15.82 1.17 -5.75
C MET A 116 15.76 0.86 -7.26
N GLY A 117 14.93 1.57 -8.00
CA GLY A 117 14.81 1.41 -9.45
C GLY A 117 16.10 1.70 -10.23
N LYS A 118 17.01 2.54 -9.70
CA LYS A 118 18.31 2.84 -10.33
C LYS A 118 19.21 1.62 -10.47
N PHE A 119 19.05 0.59 -9.63
CA PHE A 119 19.80 -0.66 -9.77
C PHE A 119 19.50 -1.35 -11.11
N VAL A 120 18.30 -1.24 -11.64
CA VAL A 120 17.94 -1.71 -12.99
C VAL A 120 18.44 -0.71 -14.03
N GLY A 121 18.09 0.57 -13.85
CA GLY A 121 18.51 1.65 -14.75
C GLY A 121 17.68 2.91 -14.59
N LYS A 122 18.23 4.03 -15.07
CA LYS A 122 17.63 5.35 -14.89
C LYS A 122 16.23 5.45 -15.55
N GLY A 123 16.07 4.93 -16.77
CA GLY A 123 14.79 4.93 -17.48
C GLY A 123 13.73 4.09 -16.77
N TYR A 124 14.11 2.89 -16.32
CA TYR A 124 13.25 2.02 -15.52
C TYR A 124 12.81 2.70 -14.22
N SER A 125 13.73 3.37 -13.54
CA SER A 125 13.45 4.09 -12.30
C SER A 125 12.34 5.13 -12.48
N TYR A 126 12.41 5.97 -13.52
CA TYR A 126 11.36 6.93 -13.86
C TYR A 126 10.04 6.24 -14.22
N PHE A 127 10.09 5.29 -15.13
CA PHE A 127 8.90 4.55 -15.57
C PHE A 127 8.17 3.88 -14.41
N PHE A 128 8.90 3.08 -13.63
CA PHE A 128 8.32 2.29 -12.57
C PHE A 128 7.81 3.16 -11.41
N THR A 129 8.56 4.20 -11.03
CA THR A 129 8.14 5.15 -9.99
C THR A 129 6.89 5.91 -10.42
N CYS A 130 6.84 6.45 -11.63
CA CYS A 130 5.66 7.14 -12.12
C CYS A 130 4.44 6.23 -12.18
N LEU A 131 4.58 5.02 -12.75
CA LEU A 131 3.48 4.08 -12.88
C LEU A 131 2.95 3.64 -11.50
N LEU A 132 3.85 3.33 -10.56
CA LEU A 132 3.47 2.96 -9.19
C LEU A 132 2.74 4.10 -8.50
N TYR A 133 3.31 5.32 -8.48
CA TYR A 133 2.68 6.45 -7.79
C TYR A 133 1.38 6.91 -8.44
N LEU A 134 1.24 6.82 -9.74
CA LEU A 134 -0.05 7.08 -10.40
C LEU A 134 -1.09 6.01 -10.02
N SER A 135 -0.68 4.76 -9.90
CA SER A 135 -1.59 3.65 -9.53
C SER A 135 -2.07 3.74 -8.09
N ILE A 136 -1.18 3.94 -7.10
CA ILE A 136 -1.58 4.15 -5.71
C ILE A 136 -2.15 5.55 -5.46
N GLY A 137 -1.90 6.46 -6.37
CA GLY A 137 -2.33 7.85 -6.35
C GLY A 137 -3.67 8.04 -7.07
N PRO A 138 -3.70 8.98 -8.02
CA PRO A 138 -4.94 9.50 -8.60
C PRO A 138 -5.73 8.51 -9.45
N LEU A 139 -5.12 7.40 -9.92
CA LEU A 139 -5.83 6.46 -10.80
C LEU A 139 -6.72 5.48 -10.04
N PHE A 140 -6.22 4.89 -8.90
CA PHE A 140 -6.95 3.79 -8.28
C PHE A 140 -7.10 3.92 -6.76
N ALA A 141 -6.03 4.01 -5.96
CA ALA A 141 -6.17 3.91 -4.52
C ALA A 141 -6.81 5.17 -3.90
N ILE A 142 -6.48 6.37 -4.34
CA ILE A 142 -7.09 7.60 -3.83
C ILE A 142 -8.59 7.67 -4.20
N PRO A 143 -9.03 7.48 -5.46
CA PRO A 143 -10.45 7.45 -5.81
C PRO A 143 -11.23 6.41 -5.02
N ARG A 144 -10.65 5.22 -4.82
CA ARG A 144 -11.27 4.14 -4.05
C ARG A 144 -11.57 4.54 -2.61
N THR A 145 -10.78 5.42 -1.98
CA THR A 145 -11.07 5.90 -0.62
C THR A 145 -12.39 6.63 -0.53
N ALA A 146 -12.71 7.48 -1.49
CA ALA A 146 -13.98 8.20 -1.54
C ALA A 146 -15.15 7.25 -1.85
N THR A 147 -14.98 6.36 -2.84
CA THR A 147 -16.05 5.43 -3.23
C THR A 147 -16.39 4.42 -2.15
N VAL A 148 -15.41 3.84 -1.43
CA VAL A 148 -15.67 2.95 -0.29
C VAL A 148 -16.39 3.70 0.83
N SER A 149 -15.96 4.92 1.15
CA SER A 149 -16.61 5.75 2.15
C SER A 149 -18.07 6.04 1.79
N PHE A 150 -18.34 6.32 0.51
CA PHE A 150 -19.70 6.53 0.01
C PHE A 150 -20.53 5.24 0.08
N THR A 151 -20.00 4.12 -0.41
CA THR A 151 -20.72 2.83 -0.46
C THR A 151 -21.13 2.37 0.93
N VAL A 152 -20.25 2.52 1.93
CA VAL A 152 -20.55 2.08 3.30
C VAL A 152 -21.38 3.11 4.07
N GLY A 153 -21.11 4.41 3.89
CA GLY A 153 -21.65 5.44 4.77
C GLY A 153 -22.90 6.16 4.24
N VAL A 154 -23.04 6.29 2.92
CA VAL A 154 -24.05 7.18 2.33
C VAL A 154 -24.96 6.48 1.32
N GLN A 155 -24.39 5.63 0.47
CA GLN A 155 -25.15 4.96 -0.60
C GLN A 155 -26.39 4.24 -0.13
N PRO A 156 -26.40 3.51 1.03
CA PRO A 156 -27.56 2.79 1.50
C PRO A 156 -28.73 3.70 1.95
N LEU A 157 -28.45 4.99 2.18
CA LEU A 157 -29.43 5.99 2.60
C LEU A 157 -30.15 6.62 1.39
N LEU A 158 -29.67 6.35 0.18
CA LEU A 158 -30.14 7.00 -1.04
C LEU A 158 -30.95 6.04 -1.90
N PRO A 159 -32.04 6.48 -2.50
CA PRO A 159 -32.72 5.73 -3.54
C PRO A 159 -31.79 5.56 -4.74
N GLU A 160 -31.99 4.49 -5.53
CA GLU A 160 -31.12 4.15 -6.68
C GLU A 160 -30.92 5.30 -7.65
N SER A 161 -32.02 6.04 -7.93
CA SER A 161 -32.00 7.19 -8.83
C SER A 161 -31.09 8.33 -8.36
N ALA A 162 -30.85 8.45 -7.06
CA ALA A 162 -30.02 9.53 -6.48
C ALA A 162 -28.55 9.08 -6.21
N ARG A 163 -28.23 7.80 -6.36
CA ARG A 163 -26.88 7.27 -6.01
C ARG A 163 -25.76 7.92 -6.81
N SER A 164 -25.94 8.14 -8.10
CA SER A 164 -24.91 8.76 -8.95
C SER A 164 -24.64 10.21 -8.56
N LEU A 165 -25.70 11.00 -8.36
CA LEU A 165 -25.56 12.38 -7.89
C LEU A 165 -25.00 12.44 -6.46
N GLY A 166 -25.44 11.52 -5.60
CA GLY A 166 -24.95 11.38 -4.23
C GLY A 166 -23.45 11.09 -4.21
N LEU A 167 -22.96 10.18 -5.06
CA LEU A 167 -21.53 9.88 -5.20
C LEU A 167 -20.75 11.12 -5.65
N ALA A 168 -21.25 11.87 -6.62
CA ALA A 168 -20.60 13.07 -7.12
C ALA A 168 -20.47 14.14 -6.03
N LEU A 169 -21.57 14.43 -5.31
CA LEU A 169 -21.57 15.40 -4.21
C LEU A 169 -20.69 14.97 -3.04
N PHE A 170 -20.80 13.72 -2.62
CA PHE A 170 -19.96 13.16 -1.55
C PHE A 170 -18.48 13.23 -1.92
N SER A 171 -18.11 12.75 -3.12
CA SER A 171 -16.73 12.75 -3.59
C SER A 171 -16.17 14.18 -3.71
N ALA A 172 -17.00 15.17 -4.14
CA ALA A 172 -16.58 16.56 -4.18
C ALA A 172 -16.23 17.08 -2.77
N LEU A 173 -17.08 16.84 -1.78
CA LEU A 173 -16.81 17.22 -0.38
C LEU A 173 -15.61 16.48 0.20
N PHE A 174 -15.51 15.18 -0.06
CA PHE A 174 -14.39 14.36 0.39
C PHE A 174 -13.05 14.86 -0.16
N PHE A 175 -12.97 15.12 -1.47
CA PHE A 175 -11.73 15.60 -2.08
C PHE A 175 -11.45 17.07 -1.79
N ALA A 176 -12.47 17.92 -1.55
CA ALA A 176 -12.26 19.27 -1.03
C ALA A 176 -11.61 19.24 0.35
N ALA A 177 -12.08 18.36 1.25
CA ALA A 177 -11.46 18.14 2.55
C ALA A 177 -10.05 17.57 2.41
N ALA A 178 -9.86 16.52 1.60
CA ALA A 178 -8.55 15.91 1.35
C ALA A 178 -7.53 16.92 0.82
N LEU A 179 -7.93 17.74 -0.16
CA LEU A 179 -7.12 18.82 -0.74
C LEU A 179 -6.75 19.88 0.30
N TYR A 180 -7.72 20.36 1.06
CA TYR A 180 -7.49 21.36 2.11
C TYR A 180 -6.42 20.91 3.10
N PHE A 181 -6.51 19.67 3.51
CA PHE A 181 -5.57 19.08 4.45
C PHE A 181 -4.21 18.74 3.81
N SER A 182 -4.16 18.25 2.60
CA SER A 182 -2.91 17.96 1.89
C SER A 182 -2.08 19.21 1.58
N LEU A 183 -2.72 20.37 1.44
CA LEU A 183 -2.04 21.66 1.28
C LEU A 183 -1.39 22.16 2.59
N ARG A 184 -1.74 21.57 3.75
CA ARG A 184 -1.27 21.97 5.08
C ARG A 184 -0.74 20.76 5.89
N PRO A 185 0.33 20.09 5.43
CA PRO A 185 0.73 18.79 5.99
C PRO A 185 1.24 18.84 7.46
N SER A 186 1.56 20.01 7.98
CA SER A 186 2.30 20.19 9.25
C SER A 186 1.46 20.07 10.54
N GLY A 187 0.54 19.17 10.65
CA GLY A 187 -0.21 18.95 11.90
C GLY A 187 -1.13 17.75 11.87
N ILE A 188 -1.54 17.37 10.69
CA ILE A 188 -2.56 16.35 10.46
C ILE A 188 -2.06 14.96 10.74
N MET A 189 -0.81 14.62 10.38
CA MET A 189 -0.20 13.33 10.69
C MET A 189 -0.26 13.00 12.19
N THR A 190 -0.14 14.04 13.05
CA THR A 190 -0.23 13.90 14.50
C THR A 190 -1.67 13.65 14.97
N TRP A 191 -2.65 14.34 14.40
CA TRP A 191 -4.08 14.16 14.71
C TRP A 191 -4.58 12.79 14.25
N ILE A 192 -4.19 12.39 13.06
CA ILE A 192 -4.52 11.10 12.46
C ILE A 192 -4.00 9.95 13.34
N GLY A 193 -2.73 9.99 13.74
CA GLY A 193 -2.13 8.91 14.53
C GLY A 193 -2.60 8.85 15.99
N LYS A 194 -2.94 10.01 16.59
CA LYS A 194 -3.25 10.09 18.03
C LYS A 194 -4.74 9.93 18.36
N ILE A 195 -5.64 10.29 17.45
CA ILE A 195 -7.08 10.32 17.72
C ILE A 195 -7.83 9.40 16.77
N LEU A 196 -7.65 9.56 15.46
CA LEU A 196 -8.43 8.82 14.49
C LEU A 196 -8.11 7.33 14.44
N ASN A 197 -6.82 6.95 14.54
CA ASN A 197 -6.45 5.53 14.56
C ASN A 197 -6.98 4.78 15.79
N PRO A 198 -6.79 5.26 17.03
CA PRO A 198 -7.36 4.60 18.20
C PRO A 198 -8.89 4.51 18.16
N LEU A 199 -9.56 5.56 17.73
CA LEU A 199 -11.02 5.56 17.60
C LEU A 199 -11.48 4.54 16.55
N PHE A 200 -10.83 4.53 15.39
CA PHE A 200 -11.09 3.56 14.34
C PHE A 200 -10.89 2.11 14.82
N LEU A 201 -9.76 1.82 15.48
CA LEU A 201 -9.47 0.50 16.02
C LEU A 201 -10.45 0.08 17.12
N LEU A 202 -10.89 1.02 17.95
CA LEU A 202 -11.91 0.76 18.97
C LEU A 202 -13.22 0.34 18.32
N LEU A 203 -13.71 1.10 17.33
CA LEU A 203 -14.99 0.82 16.68
C LEU A 203 -14.94 -0.46 15.84
N LEU A 204 -13.85 -0.69 15.12
CA LEU A 204 -13.62 -1.93 14.41
C LEU A 204 -13.51 -3.11 15.39
N GLY A 205 -12.84 -2.92 16.51
CA GLY A 205 -12.73 -3.91 17.57
C GLY A 205 -14.11 -4.28 18.18
N VAL A 206 -14.96 -3.29 18.45
CA VAL A 206 -16.33 -3.52 18.92
C VAL A 206 -17.12 -4.33 17.90
N LEU A 207 -17.08 -3.94 16.61
CA LEU A 207 -17.76 -4.68 15.54
C LEU A 207 -17.28 -6.13 15.46
N THR A 208 -15.97 -6.34 15.39
CA THR A 208 -15.39 -7.66 15.19
C THR A 208 -15.57 -8.57 16.41
N VAL A 209 -15.42 -8.04 17.63
CA VAL A 209 -15.69 -8.81 18.86
C VAL A 209 -17.16 -9.20 18.94
N THR A 210 -18.08 -8.28 18.65
CA THR A 210 -19.52 -8.57 18.64
C THR A 210 -19.85 -9.66 17.63
N ALA A 211 -19.27 -9.59 16.41
CA ALA A 211 -19.48 -10.58 15.36
C ALA A 211 -18.91 -11.96 15.73
N LEU A 212 -17.76 -12.02 16.38
CA LEU A 212 -17.16 -13.28 16.83
C LEU A 212 -17.92 -13.93 17.98
N LEU A 213 -18.49 -13.13 18.91
CA LEU A 213 -19.29 -13.63 20.03
C LEU A 213 -20.70 -14.05 19.62
N ASN A 214 -21.26 -13.45 18.56
CA ASN A 214 -22.59 -13.72 18.04
C ASN A 214 -22.54 -13.99 16.53
N PRO A 215 -21.95 -15.10 16.09
CA PRO A 215 -21.72 -15.35 14.67
C PRO A 215 -23.04 -15.47 13.89
N MET A 216 -23.12 -14.85 12.70
CA MET A 216 -24.26 -14.98 11.78
C MET A 216 -24.39 -16.39 11.20
N GLY A 217 -23.33 -17.18 11.23
CA GLY A 217 -23.31 -18.56 10.77
C GLY A 217 -21.98 -19.23 11.10
N ALA A 218 -21.89 -20.55 10.88
CA ALA A 218 -20.66 -21.29 11.11
C ALA A 218 -19.65 -21.01 10.00
N VAL A 219 -18.39 -20.84 10.39
CA VAL A 219 -17.26 -20.82 9.45
C VAL A 219 -17.23 -22.18 8.75
N GLY A 220 -17.17 -22.21 7.44
CA GLY A 220 -17.15 -23.45 6.68
C GLY A 220 -18.52 -24.03 6.30
N ALA A 221 -19.63 -23.43 6.77
CA ALA A 221 -20.97 -23.87 6.36
C ALA A 221 -21.26 -23.67 4.88
N SER A 222 -20.55 -22.79 4.21
CA SER A 222 -20.75 -22.47 2.81
C SER A 222 -19.55 -22.92 1.95
N PRO A 223 -19.76 -23.57 0.79
CA PRO A 223 -18.67 -24.01 -0.09
C PRO A 223 -17.97 -22.79 -0.71
N ALA A 224 -16.68 -22.93 -1.03
CA ALA A 224 -15.93 -21.91 -1.76
C ALA A 224 -16.52 -21.65 -3.13
N GLN A 225 -16.40 -20.44 -3.65
CA GLN A 225 -16.90 -20.06 -4.97
C GLN A 225 -15.76 -19.60 -5.90
N GLY A 226 -15.97 -19.79 -7.21
CA GLY A 226 -15.02 -19.40 -8.23
C GLY A 226 -13.64 -20.02 -8.01
N SER A 227 -12.58 -19.25 -8.23
CA SER A 227 -11.20 -19.71 -8.09
C SER A 227 -10.79 -20.14 -6.67
N TYR A 228 -11.59 -19.80 -5.65
CA TYR A 228 -11.32 -20.25 -4.29
C TYR A 228 -11.60 -21.73 -4.07
N ALA A 229 -12.46 -22.36 -4.89
CA ALA A 229 -12.74 -23.79 -4.79
C ALA A 229 -11.50 -24.66 -5.09
N ASP A 230 -10.72 -24.27 -6.09
CA ASP A 230 -9.60 -25.07 -6.57
C ASP A 230 -8.23 -24.54 -6.12
N MET A 231 -8.10 -23.21 -5.92
CA MET A 231 -6.82 -22.54 -5.74
C MET A 231 -6.88 -21.45 -4.65
N SER A 232 -7.49 -21.76 -3.51
CA SER A 232 -7.82 -20.79 -2.47
C SER A 232 -6.60 -19.96 -2.00
N PHE A 233 -5.46 -20.61 -1.76
CA PHE A 233 -4.23 -19.92 -1.38
C PHE A 233 -3.75 -18.92 -2.45
N PHE A 234 -3.69 -19.35 -3.71
CA PHE A 234 -3.21 -18.50 -4.80
C PHE A 234 -4.20 -17.37 -5.13
N GLN A 235 -5.49 -17.65 -5.04
CA GLN A 235 -6.50 -16.59 -5.20
C GLN A 235 -6.37 -15.55 -4.08
N GLY A 236 -6.23 -15.98 -2.83
CA GLY A 236 -5.97 -15.06 -1.71
C GLY A 236 -4.66 -14.27 -1.89
N PHE A 237 -3.60 -14.91 -2.39
CA PHE A 237 -2.34 -14.24 -2.73
C PHE A 237 -2.54 -13.11 -3.75
N LEU A 238 -3.31 -13.36 -4.82
CA LEU A 238 -3.61 -12.35 -5.83
C LEU A 238 -4.56 -11.27 -5.31
N ASP A 239 -5.53 -11.63 -4.48
CA ASP A 239 -6.45 -10.65 -3.89
C ASP A 239 -5.74 -9.71 -2.90
N GLY A 240 -4.67 -10.18 -2.26
CA GLY A 240 -3.81 -9.31 -1.48
C GLY A 240 -3.16 -8.18 -2.29
N TYR A 241 -3.00 -8.32 -3.61
CA TYR A 241 -2.55 -7.22 -4.48
C TYR A 241 -3.53 -6.04 -4.46
N ASN A 242 -4.82 -6.31 -4.30
CA ASN A 242 -5.85 -5.27 -4.30
C ASN A 242 -5.78 -4.35 -3.08
N THR A 243 -5.07 -4.72 -2.00
CA THR A 243 -4.81 -3.82 -0.86
C THR A 243 -3.89 -2.68 -1.25
N VAL A 244 -3.01 -2.90 -2.25
CA VAL A 244 -1.92 -2.01 -2.72
C VAL A 244 -0.88 -1.67 -1.64
N ASP A 245 -0.87 -2.39 -0.53
CA ASP A 245 -0.01 -2.11 0.63
C ASP A 245 1.48 -2.25 0.33
N ALA A 246 1.90 -3.23 -0.48
CA ALA A 246 3.30 -3.39 -0.86
C ALA A 246 3.80 -2.21 -1.71
N LEU A 247 2.95 -1.68 -2.60
CA LEU A 247 3.23 -0.48 -3.38
C LEU A 247 3.27 0.77 -2.50
N ALA A 248 2.29 0.88 -1.59
CA ALA A 248 2.24 1.96 -0.61
C ALA A 248 3.44 1.93 0.35
N ALA A 249 3.95 0.75 0.72
CA ALA A 249 5.12 0.59 1.55
C ALA A 249 6.38 1.20 0.91
N LEU A 250 6.56 1.02 -0.39
CA LEU A 250 7.64 1.66 -1.15
C LEU A 250 7.50 3.19 -1.21
N ALA A 251 6.25 3.69 -1.21
CA ALA A 251 5.99 5.12 -1.21
C ALA A 251 6.12 5.75 0.19
N PHE A 252 5.70 5.05 1.24
CA PHE A 252 5.67 5.57 2.61
C PHE A 252 6.96 5.30 3.40
N GLY A 253 7.83 4.41 2.92
CA GLY A 253 9.06 4.04 3.62
C GLY A 253 9.94 5.25 3.95
N ILE A 254 10.04 6.22 3.03
CA ILE A 254 10.80 7.46 3.27
C ILE A 254 10.21 8.30 4.42
N ILE A 255 8.88 8.32 4.57
CA ILE A 255 8.20 9.04 5.65
C ILE A 255 8.57 8.42 7.00
N LEU A 256 8.59 7.08 7.07
CA LEU A 256 9.01 6.36 8.27
C LEU A 256 10.49 6.59 8.60
N ILE A 257 11.37 6.53 7.61
CA ILE A 257 12.81 6.81 7.75
C ILE A 257 13.02 8.24 8.30
N ASN A 258 12.33 9.21 7.75
CA ASN A 258 12.42 10.60 8.17
C ASN A 258 11.86 10.81 9.60
N ALA A 259 10.79 10.09 9.96
CA ALA A 259 10.26 10.09 11.33
C ALA A 259 11.28 9.53 12.34
N ILE A 260 11.96 8.43 12.01
CA ILE A 260 13.01 7.81 12.82
C ILE A 260 14.21 8.77 12.96
N ARG A 261 14.65 9.41 11.88
CA ARG A 261 15.70 10.45 11.91
C ARG A 261 15.30 11.63 12.78
N GLY A 262 14.04 12.07 12.70
CA GLY A 262 13.48 13.14 13.54
C GLY A 262 13.45 12.81 15.03
N LEU A 263 13.44 11.53 15.41
CA LEU A 263 13.60 11.05 16.78
C LEU A 263 15.07 10.98 17.23
N GLY A 264 16.02 11.41 16.39
CA GLY A 264 17.44 11.51 16.74
C GLY A 264 18.25 10.24 16.49
N VAL A 265 17.73 9.28 15.72
CA VAL A 265 18.49 8.11 15.22
C VAL A 265 19.16 8.50 13.91
N THR A 266 20.49 8.53 13.87
CA THR A 266 21.27 9.01 12.71
C THR A 266 22.05 7.91 12.01
N GLU A 267 22.38 6.82 12.71
CA GLU A 267 23.16 5.72 12.14
C GLU A 267 22.28 4.89 11.16
N PRO A 268 22.76 4.63 9.91
CA PRO A 268 21.99 3.91 8.89
C PRO A 268 21.53 2.51 9.31
N ARG A 269 22.36 1.77 10.08
CA ARG A 269 22.00 0.44 10.58
C ARG A 269 20.89 0.51 11.65
N ALA A 270 20.96 1.50 12.54
CA ALA A 270 19.94 1.71 13.57
C ALA A 270 18.62 2.18 12.95
N ILE A 271 18.66 3.04 11.94
CA ILE A 271 17.48 3.45 11.15
C ILE A 271 16.84 2.21 10.51
N SER A 272 17.61 1.39 9.79
CA SER A 272 17.12 0.18 9.15
C SER A 272 16.49 -0.80 10.15
N ALA A 273 17.18 -1.09 11.26
CA ALA A 273 16.67 -1.97 12.31
C ALA A 273 15.39 -1.44 12.95
N SER A 274 15.31 -0.12 13.19
CA SER A 274 14.13 0.51 13.77
C SER A 274 12.95 0.51 12.80
N THR A 275 13.22 0.73 11.52
CA THR A 275 12.24 0.66 10.44
C THR A 275 11.63 -0.74 10.33
N ILE A 276 12.44 -1.78 10.33
CA ILE A 276 11.98 -3.18 10.29
C ILE A 276 11.16 -3.53 11.54
N LYS A 277 11.61 -3.13 12.73
CA LYS A 277 10.87 -3.39 13.99
C LYS A 277 9.51 -2.69 14.00
N ALA A 278 9.43 -1.42 13.65
CA ALA A 278 8.18 -0.68 13.56
C ALA A 278 7.25 -1.30 12.51
N GLY A 279 7.82 -1.69 11.35
CA GLY A 279 7.11 -2.40 10.29
C GLY A 279 6.54 -3.73 10.76
N LEU A 280 7.31 -4.54 11.50
CA LEU A 280 6.85 -5.83 12.01
C LEU A 280 5.64 -5.70 12.93
N PHE A 281 5.66 -4.75 13.88
CA PHE A 281 4.50 -4.52 14.76
C PHE A 281 3.26 -4.06 13.98
N SER A 282 3.42 -3.16 13.00
CA SER A 282 2.34 -2.71 12.14
C SER A 282 1.75 -3.87 11.33
N CYS A 283 2.61 -4.69 10.72
CA CYS A 283 2.21 -5.82 9.89
C CYS A 283 1.53 -6.94 10.70
N LEU A 284 1.98 -7.24 11.92
CA LEU A 284 1.32 -8.20 12.80
C LEU A 284 -0.09 -7.76 13.16
N LEU A 285 -0.29 -6.47 13.45
CA LEU A 285 -1.62 -5.91 13.70
C LEU A 285 -2.51 -6.02 12.45
N MET A 286 -1.97 -5.72 11.26
CA MET A 286 -2.70 -5.87 10.01
C MET A 286 -3.11 -7.32 9.76
N ALA A 287 -2.20 -8.28 9.94
CA ALA A 287 -2.49 -9.71 9.78
C ALA A 287 -3.62 -10.16 10.71
N ALA A 288 -3.57 -9.77 12.00
CA ALA A 288 -4.62 -10.09 12.95
C ALA A 288 -5.99 -9.54 12.52
N ILE A 289 -6.03 -8.29 12.05
CA ILE A 289 -7.27 -7.68 11.58
C ILE A 289 -7.78 -8.37 10.31
N TYR A 290 -6.91 -8.72 9.37
CA TYR A 290 -7.30 -9.44 8.15
C TYR A 290 -7.88 -10.82 8.47
N CYS A 291 -7.25 -11.58 9.36
CA CYS A 291 -7.80 -12.86 9.83
C CYS A 291 -9.20 -12.69 10.40
N VAL A 292 -9.39 -11.73 11.32
CA VAL A 292 -10.68 -11.50 11.97
C VAL A 292 -11.74 -11.04 10.98
N LEU A 293 -11.42 -10.10 10.10
CA LEU A 293 -12.36 -9.61 9.08
C LEU A 293 -12.76 -10.71 8.10
N THR A 294 -11.84 -11.60 7.73
CA THR A 294 -12.16 -12.75 6.87
C THR A 294 -13.09 -13.74 7.57
N VAL A 295 -12.85 -14.02 8.86
CA VAL A 295 -13.77 -14.85 9.67
C VAL A 295 -15.16 -14.24 9.71
N VAL A 296 -15.27 -12.94 10.01
CA VAL A 296 -16.55 -12.22 10.03
C VAL A 296 -17.23 -12.26 8.67
N GLY A 297 -16.46 -12.08 7.59
CA GLY A 297 -16.95 -12.23 6.21
C GLY A 297 -17.51 -13.62 5.94
N ALA A 298 -16.77 -14.67 6.28
CA ALA A 298 -17.20 -16.06 6.08
C ALA A 298 -18.46 -16.40 6.89
N GLN A 299 -18.55 -15.94 8.15
CA GLN A 299 -19.73 -16.10 8.99
C GLN A 299 -20.95 -15.36 8.43
N SER A 300 -20.75 -14.16 7.86
CA SER A 300 -21.84 -13.34 7.33
C SER A 300 -22.55 -13.94 6.11
N ARG A 301 -21.85 -14.83 5.40
CA ARG A 301 -22.38 -15.45 4.16
C ARG A 301 -23.66 -16.23 4.37
N SER A 302 -23.83 -16.90 5.52
CA SER A 302 -25.03 -17.67 5.83
C SER A 302 -26.29 -16.80 5.90
N GLY A 303 -26.17 -15.55 6.37
CA GLY A 303 -27.28 -14.62 6.50
C GLY A 303 -27.43 -13.64 5.33
N LEU A 304 -26.32 -13.27 4.69
CA LEU A 304 -26.29 -12.19 3.67
C LEU A 304 -26.01 -12.69 2.25
N GLY A 305 -25.53 -13.93 2.09
CA GLY A 305 -24.99 -14.40 0.80
C GLY A 305 -23.64 -13.78 0.48
N VAL A 306 -23.25 -13.79 -0.80
CA VAL A 306 -22.07 -13.08 -1.32
C VAL A 306 -22.52 -11.73 -1.85
N CYS A 307 -22.02 -10.66 -1.26
CA CYS A 307 -22.33 -9.29 -1.64
C CYS A 307 -21.61 -8.89 -2.96
N ALA A 308 -22.05 -7.82 -3.60
CA ALA A 308 -21.45 -7.32 -4.83
C ALA A 308 -20.02 -6.81 -4.62
N ASP A 309 -19.75 -6.22 -3.45
CA ASP A 309 -18.42 -5.81 -3.03
C ASP A 309 -18.31 -5.82 -1.49
N GLY A 310 -17.06 -5.67 -0.99
CA GLY A 310 -16.81 -5.72 0.45
C GLY A 310 -17.30 -4.49 1.22
N GLY A 311 -17.63 -3.38 0.54
CA GLY A 311 -18.24 -2.21 1.16
C GLY A 311 -19.70 -2.50 1.52
N GLU A 312 -20.45 -3.08 0.61
CA GLU A 312 -21.81 -3.56 0.85
C GLU A 312 -21.84 -4.60 1.97
N ALA A 313 -20.93 -5.57 1.93
CA ALA A 313 -20.82 -6.58 2.99
C ALA A 313 -20.62 -5.95 4.37
N LEU A 314 -19.68 -5.02 4.52
CA LEU A 314 -19.43 -4.32 5.77
C LEU A 314 -20.64 -3.52 6.27
N TYR A 315 -21.33 -2.83 5.36
CA TYR A 315 -22.55 -2.10 5.72
C TYR A 315 -23.61 -3.05 6.28
N LEU A 316 -23.90 -4.15 5.58
CA LEU A 316 -24.92 -5.12 5.99
C LEU A 316 -24.57 -5.82 7.30
N ILE A 317 -23.27 -6.14 7.53
CA ILE A 317 -22.77 -6.67 8.79
C ILE A 317 -22.98 -5.64 9.92
N GLY A 318 -22.61 -4.37 9.68
CA GLY A 318 -22.83 -3.30 10.65
C GLY A 318 -24.31 -3.07 10.98
N LEU A 319 -25.17 -3.14 9.99
CA LEU A 319 -26.63 -3.04 10.13
C LEU A 319 -27.20 -4.20 10.96
N HIS A 320 -26.73 -5.43 10.72
CA HIS A 320 -27.17 -6.62 11.45
C HIS A 320 -26.86 -6.53 12.96
N TYR A 321 -25.62 -6.13 13.33
CA TYR A 321 -25.20 -6.14 14.74
C TYR A 321 -25.64 -4.91 15.53
N PHE A 322 -25.69 -3.74 14.91
CA PHE A 322 -25.89 -2.47 15.61
C PHE A 322 -27.07 -1.66 15.09
N GLY A 323 -27.85 -2.23 14.16
CA GLY A 323 -28.94 -1.51 13.52
C GLY A 323 -28.47 -0.26 12.76
N TRP A 324 -29.38 0.63 12.49
CA TRP A 324 -29.17 1.78 11.63
C TRP A 324 -28.11 2.77 12.18
N GLY A 325 -28.14 3.03 13.49
CA GLY A 325 -27.18 3.91 14.16
C GLY A 325 -25.74 3.39 14.09
N GLY A 326 -25.57 2.05 14.24
CA GLY A 326 -24.27 1.42 14.13
C GLY A 326 -23.71 1.43 12.72
N ALA A 327 -24.55 1.21 11.71
CA ALA A 327 -24.14 1.29 10.30
C ALA A 327 -23.67 2.71 9.94
N LEU A 328 -24.36 3.75 10.40
CA LEU A 328 -23.95 5.15 10.25
C LEU A 328 -22.61 5.44 10.93
N LEU A 329 -22.44 4.97 12.17
CA LEU A 329 -21.18 5.17 12.91
C LEU A 329 -20.01 4.47 12.23
N LEU A 330 -20.23 3.25 11.73
CA LEU A 330 -19.23 2.51 10.92
C LEU A 330 -18.89 3.27 9.64
N GLY A 331 -19.89 3.75 8.90
CA GLY A 331 -19.68 4.56 7.69
C GLY A 331 -18.87 5.82 7.95
N ALA A 332 -19.19 6.56 9.02
CA ALA A 332 -18.42 7.75 9.42
C ALA A 332 -16.97 7.39 9.78
N THR A 333 -16.77 6.30 10.52
CA THR A 333 -15.44 5.82 10.93
C THR A 333 -14.60 5.43 9.72
N ILE A 334 -15.17 4.68 8.77
CA ILE A 334 -14.52 4.30 7.52
C ILE A 334 -14.20 5.53 6.68
N THR A 335 -15.12 6.51 6.62
CA THR A 335 -14.89 7.78 5.91
C THR A 335 -13.68 8.52 6.47
N LEU A 336 -13.55 8.61 7.79
CA LEU A 336 -12.39 9.24 8.43
C LEU A 336 -11.10 8.45 8.18
N ALA A 337 -11.14 7.12 8.23
CA ALA A 337 -9.99 6.28 7.91
C ALA A 337 -9.55 6.44 6.45
N CYS A 338 -10.50 6.47 5.52
CA CYS A 338 -10.26 6.66 4.10
C CYS A 338 -9.74 8.06 3.78
N LEU A 339 -10.30 9.10 4.41
CA LEU A 339 -9.84 10.48 4.26
C LEU A 339 -8.38 10.64 4.67
N LYS A 340 -7.98 10.03 5.77
CA LYS A 340 -6.60 9.99 6.23
C LYS A 340 -5.67 9.38 5.19
N THR A 341 -6.02 8.22 4.65
CA THR A 341 -5.24 7.53 3.62
C THR A 341 -5.14 8.36 2.35
N ALA A 342 -6.25 8.98 1.92
CA ALA A 342 -6.26 9.88 0.76
C ALA A 342 -5.29 11.06 0.94
N ILE A 343 -5.31 11.72 2.11
CA ILE A 343 -4.40 12.83 2.43
C ILE A 343 -2.94 12.36 2.35
N GLY A 344 -2.62 11.22 2.95
CA GLY A 344 -1.28 10.64 2.93
C GLY A 344 -0.79 10.35 1.51
N LEU A 345 -1.62 9.71 0.69
CA LEU A 345 -1.28 9.36 -0.69
C LEU A 345 -1.16 10.60 -1.60
N ILE A 346 -2.08 11.56 -1.50
CA ILE A 346 -2.00 12.83 -2.26
C ILE A 346 -0.70 13.54 -1.93
N THR A 347 -0.35 13.63 -0.64
CA THR A 347 0.88 14.28 -0.16
C THR A 347 2.12 13.55 -0.69
N ALA A 348 2.16 12.22 -0.58
CA ALA A 348 3.29 11.40 -1.05
C ALA A 348 3.49 11.52 -2.57
N CYS A 349 2.40 11.43 -3.34
CA CYS A 349 2.44 11.58 -4.79
C CYS A 349 2.93 12.98 -5.20
N ALA A 350 2.35 14.03 -4.61
CA ALA A 350 2.72 15.41 -4.94
C ALA A 350 4.19 15.72 -4.58
N ALA A 351 4.68 15.23 -3.44
CA ALA A 351 6.07 15.38 -3.03
C ALA A 351 7.00 14.67 -4.02
N THR A 352 6.73 13.40 -4.32
CA THR A 352 7.57 12.60 -5.23
C THR A 352 7.61 13.19 -6.64
N PHE A 353 6.47 13.60 -7.21
CA PHE A 353 6.45 14.18 -8.55
C PHE A 353 7.15 15.55 -8.60
N SER A 354 7.04 16.36 -7.55
CA SER A 354 7.75 17.64 -7.48
C SER A 354 9.27 17.46 -7.36
N GLU A 355 9.74 16.36 -6.75
CA GLU A 355 11.16 16.01 -6.69
C GLU A 355 11.67 15.39 -7.99
N LEU A 356 10.89 14.50 -8.62
CA LEU A 356 11.28 13.86 -9.88
C LEU A 356 11.32 14.83 -11.05
N PHE A 357 10.42 15.81 -11.04
CA PHE A 357 10.25 16.79 -12.13
C PHE A 357 10.34 18.23 -11.63
N PRO A 358 11.50 18.69 -11.13
CA PRO A 358 11.63 19.99 -10.45
C PRO A 358 11.37 21.21 -11.37
N LYS A 359 11.38 21.01 -12.70
CA LYS A 359 11.08 22.03 -13.70
C LYS A 359 9.61 22.03 -14.17
N SER A 360 8.77 21.15 -13.63
CA SER A 360 7.37 21.01 -14.03
C SER A 360 6.44 21.80 -13.09
N LEU A 361 5.57 21.12 -12.36
CA LEU A 361 4.61 21.72 -11.47
C LEU A 361 5.12 21.81 -10.03
N SER A 362 4.66 22.82 -9.31
CA SER A 362 4.92 22.94 -7.86
C SER A 362 4.17 21.86 -7.08
N TYR A 363 4.61 21.58 -5.84
CA TYR A 363 3.91 20.68 -4.92
C TYR A 363 2.41 21.01 -4.82
N ARG A 364 2.05 22.30 -4.69
CA ARG A 364 0.66 22.73 -4.60
C ARG A 364 -0.13 22.40 -5.87
N ALA A 365 0.47 22.62 -7.05
CA ALA A 365 -0.17 22.33 -8.32
C ALA A 365 -0.38 20.83 -8.51
N TYR A 366 0.60 19.98 -8.15
CA TYR A 366 0.42 18.53 -8.15
C TYR A 366 -0.66 18.07 -7.18
N THR A 367 -0.71 18.64 -5.96
CA THR A 367 -1.74 18.32 -4.96
C THR A 367 -3.14 18.60 -5.51
N VAL A 368 -3.35 19.76 -6.16
CA VAL A 368 -4.62 20.10 -6.81
C VAL A 368 -4.92 19.16 -7.96
N LEU A 369 -3.96 18.96 -8.87
CA LEU A 369 -4.11 18.10 -10.04
C LEU A 369 -4.53 16.67 -9.64
N PHE A 370 -3.82 16.06 -8.69
CA PHE A 370 -4.12 14.70 -8.25
C PHE A 370 -5.46 14.59 -7.51
N SER A 371 -5.84 15.61 -6.74
CA SER A 371 -7.13 15.63 -6.07
C SER A 371 -8.30 15.75 -7.06
N VAL A 372 -8.19 16.63 -8.05
CA VAL A 372 -9.21 16.83 -9.10
C VAL A 372 -9.33 15.58 -9.97
N PHE A 373 -8.21 14.98 -10.35
CA PHE A 373 -8.21 13.77 -11.16
C PHE A 373 -8.79 12.58 -10.39
N ALA A 374 -8.43 12.41 -9.11
CA ALA A 374 -9.01 11.40 -8.26
C ALA A 374 -10.52 11.58 -8.03
N PHE A 375 -10.98 12.83 -7.89
CA PHE A 375 -12.41 13.16 -7.87
C PHE A 375 -13.11 12.70 -9.15
N ALA A 376 -12.55 13.02 -10.32
CA ALA A 376 -13.15 12.61 -11.60
C ALA A 376 -13.25 11.07 -11.71
N ILE A 377 -12.17 10.34 -11.36
CA ILE A 377 -12.14 8.87 -11.39
C ILE A 377 -13.11 8.26 -10.37
N SER A 378 -13.29 8.85 -9.19
CA SER A 378 -14.20 8.30 -8.17
C SER A 378 -15.65 8.18 -8.64
N ASN A 379 -16.05 9.01 -9.61
CA ASN A 379 -17.41 9.01 -10.13
C ASN A 379 -17.75 7.82 -11.06
N VAL A 380 -16.77 6.98 -11.42
CA VAL A 380 -17.05 5.72 -12.13
C VAL A 380 -17.49 4.57 -11.19
N GLY A 381 -17.45 4.80 -9.88
CA GLY A 381 -17.91 3.86 -8.85
C GLY A 381 -16.87 2.82 -8.44
N LEU A 382 -17.10 2.22 -7.25
CA LEU A 382 -16.15 1.33 -6.58
C LEU A 382 -15.80 0.10 -7.43
N SER A 383 -16.80 -0.63 -7.89
CA SER A 383 -16.62 -1.88 -8.65
C SER A 383 -15.86 -1.65 -9.96
N SER A 384 -16.10 -0.51 -10.64
CA SER A 384 -15.38 -0.15 -11.86
C SER A 384 -13.92 0.18 -11.60
N ILE A 385 -13.62 0.92 -10.52
CA ILE A 385 -12.25 1.23 -10.12
C ILE A 385 -11.47 -0.06 -9.82
N ILE A 386 -12.07 -1.01 -9.10
CA ILE A 386 -11.45 -2.31 -8.80
C ILE A 386 -11.15 -3.07 -10.09
N LYS A 387 -12.12 -3.20 -11.01
CA LYS A 387 -11.96 -3.89 -12.29
C LYS A 387 -10.87 -3.26 -13.17
N LEU A 388 -10.79 -1.93 -13.22
CA LEU A 388 -9.79 -1.22 -14.01
C LEU A 388 -8.39 -1.25 -13.39
N SER A 389 -8.29 -1.32 -12.06
CA SER A 389 -7.00 -1.40 -11.37
C SER A 389 -6.33 -2.77 -11.50
N GLN A 390 -7.10 -3.84 -11.58
CA GLN A 390 -6.61 -5.21 -11.53
C GLN A 390 -5.55 -5.53 -12.61
N PRO A 391 -5.72 -5.21 -13.91
CA PRO A 391 -4.68 -5.44 -14.91
C PRO A 391 -3.36 -4.75 -14.57
N VAL A 392 -3.44 -3.49 -14.14
CA VAL A 392 -2.25 -2.69 -13.79
C VAL A 392 -1.52 -3.26 -12.58
N LEU A 393 -2.27 -3.74 -11.59
CA LEU A 393 -1.69 -4.39 -10.41
C LEU A 393 -1.01 -5.71 -10.78
N MET A 394 -1.61 -6.52 -11.67
CA MET A 394 -1.02 -7.78 -12.16
C MET A 394 0.29 -7.56 -12.92
N PHE A 395 0.49 -6.38 -13.50
CA PHE A 395 1.77 -5.98 -14.10
C PHE A 395 2.77 -5.43 -13.06
N LEU A 396 2.30 -4.58 -12.13
CA LEU A 396 3.16 -3.91 -11.16
C LEU A 396 3.71 -4.85 -10.09
N TYR A 397 2.90 -5.78 -9.58
CA TYR A 397 3.31 -6.62 -8.47
C TYR A 397 4.46 -7.57 -8.79
N PRO A 398 4.52 -8.26 -9.93
CA PRO A 398 5.71 -9.03 -10.34
C PRO A 398 6.99 -8.19 -10.31
N LEU A 399 6.96 -6.98 -10.85
CA LEU A 399 8.09 -6.05 -10.87
C LEU A 399 8.46 -5.56 -9.46
N THR A 400 7.46 -5.31 -8.63
CA THR A 400 7.65 -4.92 -7.22
C THR A 400 8.30 -6.04 -6.43
N ILE A 401 7.75 -7.26 -6.52
CA ILE A 401 8.25 -8.43 -5.80
C ILE A 401 9.70 -8.72 -6.18
N THR A 402 9.99 -8.77 -7.48
CA THR A 402 11.35 -9.06 -7.96
C THR A 402 12.34 -7.97 -7.57
N LEU A 403 11.97 -6.69 -7.67
CA LEU A 403 12.83 -5.58 -7.24
C LEU A 403 13.10 -5.63 -5.74
N VAL A 404 12.08 -5.86 -4.91
CA VAL A 404 12.20 -5.97 -3.45
C VAL A 404 13.11 -7.14 -3.08
N LEU A 405 12.88 -8.34 -3.64
CA LEU A 405 13.70 -9.52 -3.37
C LEU A 405 15.15 -9.31 -3.80
N LEU A 406 15.40 -8.74 -4.98
CA LEU A 406 16.76 -8.44 -5.45
C LEU A 406 17.45 -7.41 -4.54
N CYS A 407 16.75 -6.43 -4.02
CA CYS A 407 17.31 -5.45 -3.09
C CYS A 407 17.66 -6.09 -1.74
N LEU A 408 16.86 -7.04 -1.24
CA LEU A 408 17.13 -7.77 0.00
C LEU A 408 18.40 -8.61 -0.11
N VAL A 409 18.59 -9.32 -1.22
CA VAL A 409 19.75 -10.21 -1.43
C VAL A 409 20.88 -9.55 -2.22
N GLY A 410 20.73 -8.28 -2.56
CA GLY A 410 21.64 -7.53 -3.43
C GLY A 410 23.10 -7.52 -2.98
N ALA A 411 23.32 -7.54 -1.65
CA ALA A 411 24.67 -7.61 -1.07
C ALA A 411 25.44 -8.85 -1.52
N TRP A 412 24.78 -10.00 -1.74
CA TRP A 412 25.44 -11.25 -2.15
C TRP A 412 26.05 -11.17 -3.55
N PHE A 413 25.43 -10.39 -4.44
CA PHE A 413 25.95 -10.17 -5.78
C PHE A 413 26.41 -8.72 -6.03
N GLY A 414 26.63 -7.93 -4.96
CA GLY A 414 27.20 -6.58 -5.01
C GLY A 414 26.33 -5.58 -5.76
N TYR A 415 25.01 -5.75 -5.76
CA TYR A 415 24.03 -4.91 -6.48
C TYR A 415 24.37 -4.78 -7.98
N ASP A 416 24.91 -5.82 -8.61
CA ASP A 416 25.30 -5.81 -10.01
C ASP A 416 24.07 -5.56 -10.92
N ARG A 417 24.13 -4.51 -11.71
CA ARG A 417 23.07 -4.07 -12.62
C ARG A 417 22.63 -5.15 -13.61
N ARG A 418 23.56 -6.04 -14.02
CA ARG A 418 23.27 -7.12 -14.99
C ARG A 418 22.26 -8.10 -14.40
N VAL A 419 22.39 -8.43 -13.12
CA VAL A 419 21.45 -9.30 -12.42
C VAL A 419 20.07 -8.65 -12.35
N PHE A 420 20.00 -7.37 -11.98
CA PHE A 420 18.73 -6.64 -11.94
C PHE A 420 18.05 -6.60 -13.31
N ILE A 421 18.76 -6.28 -14.38
CA ILE A 421 18.19 -6.24 -15.74
C ILE A 421 17.73 -7.63 -16.20
N ALA A 422 18.58 -8.65 -16.00
CA ALA A 422 18.27 -10.02 -16.42
C ALA A 422 17.02 -10.59 -15.75
N VAL A 423 16.72 -10.18 -14.52
CA VAL A 423 15.46 -10.55 -13.83
C VAL A 423 14.29 -9.67 -14.30
N THR A 424 14.49 -8.35 -14.34
CA THR A 424 13.40 -7.40 -14.58
C THR A 424 12.80 -7.54 -15.99
N VAL A 425 13.63 -7.75 -17.02
CA VAL A 425 13.14 -7.81 -18.41
C VAL A 425 12.18 -8.99 -18.65
N PRO A 426 12.54 -10.25 -18.36
CA PRO A 426 11.60 -11.36 -18.54
C PRO A 426 10.40 -11.29 -17.59
N THR A 427 10.57 -10.75 -16.37
CA THR A 427 9.45 -10.49 -15.46
C THR A 427 8.47 -9.48 -16.04
N ALA A 428 8.96 -8.40 -16.65
CA ALA A 428 8.11 -7.40 -17.29
C ALA A 428 7.36 -7.98 -18.49
N ALA A 429 8.01 -8.81 -19.29
CA ALA A 429 7.36 -9.49 -20.43
C ALA A 429 6.23 -10.42 -19.97
N ALA A 430 6.47 -11.24 -18.94
CA ALA A 430 5.45 -12.11 -18.36
C ALA A 430 4.32 -11.30 -17.69
N GLY A 431 4.68 -10.22 -16.97
CA GLY A 431 3.70 -9.32 -16.34
C GLY A 431 2.80 -8.60 -17.37
N LEU A 432 3.30 -8.30 -18.58
CA LEU A 432 2.46 -7.78 -19.66
C LEU A 432 1.44 -8.81 -20.13
N LEU A 433 1.77 -10.09 -20.15
CA LEU A 433 0.80 -11.16 -20.46
C LEU A 433 -0.27 -11.25 -19.37
N ASP A 434 0.13 -11.15 -18.09
CA ASP A 434 -0.83 -11.09 -16.99
C ASP A 434 -1.70 -9.82 -17.08
N PHE A 435 -1.14 -8.67 -17.43
CA PHE A 435 -1.93 -7.46 -17.71
C PHE A 435 -3.02 -7.70 -18.74
N ILE A 436 -2.66 -8.30 -19.89
CA ILE A 436 -3.63 -8.61 -20.97
C ILE A 436 -4.68 -9.62 -20.48
N LYS A 437 -4.28 -10.63 -19.71
CA LYS A 437 -5.18 -11.65 -19.16
C LYS A 437 -6.26 -11.07 -18.26
N TYR A 438 -5.96 -10.03 -17.48
CA TYR A 438 -6.90 -9.41 -16.55
C TYR A 438 -7.62 -8.17 -17.10
N LEU A 439 -7.43 -7.82 -18.38
CA LEU A 439 -8.22 -6.77 -19.04
C LEU A 439 -9.72 -7.06 -19.00
N PRO A 440 -10.59 -6.05 -18.96
CA PRO A 440 -12.02 -6.20 -19.20
C PRO A 440 -12.32 -6.93 -20.53
N VAL A 441 -13.44 -7.65 -20.57
CA VAL A 441 -13.78 -8.53 -21.72
C VAL A 441 -13.83 -7.75 -23.04
N GLU A 442 -14.35 -6.53 -22.99
CA GLU A 442 -14.46 -5.63 -24.15
C GLU A 442 -13.07 -5.27 -24.73
N LEU A 443 -12.10 -5.01 -23.85
CA LEU A 443 -10.73 -4.69 -24.25
C LEU A 443 -9.97 -5.95 -24.71
N LYS A 444 -10.23 -7.12 -24.09
CA LYS A 444 -9.63 -8.39 -24.53
C LYS A 444 -9.99 -8.72 -25.96
N SER A 445 -11.26 -8.55 -26.32
CA SER A 445 -11.73 -8.82 -27.69
C SER A 445 -11.10 -7.83 -28.69
N ALA A 446 -10.98 -6.56 -28.32
CA ALA A 446 -10.38 -5.52 -29.17
C ALA A 446 -8.89 -5.78 -29.50
N VAL A 447 -8.13 -6.35 -28.55
CA VAL A 447 -6.71 -6.66 -28.73
C VAL A 447 -6.45 -8.11 -29.17
N HIS A 448 -7.48 -8.86 -29.52
CA HIS A 448 -7.39 -10.29 -29.86
C HIS A 448 -6.57 -11.09 -28.81
N ALA A 449 -6.88 -10.87 -27.55
CA ALA A 449 -6.09 -11.38 -26.40
C ALA A 449 -5.91 -12.90 -26.45
N ASP A 450 -6.90 -13.65 -26.94
CA ASP A 450 -6.84 -15.11 -27.01
C ASP A 450 -5.67 -15.63 -27.87
N VAL A 451 -5.35 -14.92 -28.96
CA VAL A 451 -4.21 -15.28 -29.83
C VAL A 451 -2.88 -15.16 -29.10
N ILE A 452 -2.77 -14.21 -28.16
CA ILE A 452 -1.56 -13.96 -27.38
C ILE A 452 -1.51 -14.87 -26.14
N LEU A 453 -2.66 -15.07 -25.49
CA LEU A 453 -2.72 -15.77 -24.21
C LEU A 453 -2.72 -17.29 -24.34
N ALA A 454 -3.22 -17.86 -25.46
CA ALA A 454 -3.24 -19.30 -25.65
C ALA A 454 -1.82 -19.91 -25.67
N PRO A 455 -0.85 -19.42 -26.45
CA PRO A 455 0.53 -19.90 -26.39
C PRO A 455 1.19 -19.63 -25.04
N ALA A 456 0.89 -18.48 -24.41
CA ALA A 456 1.45 -18.15 -23.10
C ALA A 456 0.99 -19.15 -22.03
N ALA A 457 -0.24 -19.62 -22.08
CA ALA A 457 -0.79 -20.58 -21.13
C ALA A 457 -0.18 -22.00 -21.27
N GLU A 458 0.36 -22.33 -22.45
CA GLU A 458 1.06 -23.59 -22.71
C GLU A 458 2.55 -23.50 -22.31
N ILE A 459 3.19 -22.37 -22.58
CA ILE A 459 4.63 -22.20 -22.41
C ILE A 459 5.00 -21.80 -20.96
N LEU A 460 4.18 -20.95 -20.33
CA LEU A 460 4.50 -20.40 -19.01
C LEU A 460 3.87 -21.23 -17.89
N PRO A 461 4.66 -21.96 -17.11
CA PRO A 461 4.17 -22.61 -15.90
C PRO A 461 3.52 -21.59 -14.95
N PHE A 462 2.47 -22.00 -14.26
CA PHE A 462 1.72 -21.16 -13.31
C PHE A 462 0.98 -19.95 -13.93
N PHE A 463 0.98 -19.80 -15.26
CA PHE A 463 0.25 -18.69 -15.92
C PHE A 463 -1.25 -18.73 -15.61
N LYS A 464 -1.84 -19.93 -15.57
CA LYS A 464 -3.28 -20.10 -15.26
C LYS A 464 -3.65 -19.52 -13.88
N ILE A 465 -2.76 -19.58 -12.90
CA ILE A 465 -2.96 -19.06 -11.56
C ILE A 465 -2.43 -17.63 -11.36
N GLY A 466 -2.11 -16.89 -12.44
CA GLY A 466 -1.62 -15.50 -12.36
C GLY A 466 -0.17 -15.36 -11.85
N MET A 467 0.61 -16.42 -11.90
CA MET A 467 2.01 -16.47 -11.47
C MET A 467 2.98 -16.85 -12.60
N GLY A 468 2.60 -16.57 -13.83
CA GLY A 468 3.40 -16.88 -15.03
C GLY A 468 4.77 -16.20 -15.06
N TRP A 469 4.96 -15.15 -14.27
CA TRP A 469 6.20 -14.39 -14.16
C TRP A 469 7.31 -15.09 -13.33
N VAL A 470 6.96 -16.07 -12.49
CA VAL A 470 7.89 -16.69 -11.53
C VAL A 470 9.05 -17.41 -12.23
N ILE A 471 8.77 -18.29 -13.19
CA ILE A 471 9.81 -19.03 -13.93
C ILE A 471 10.68 -18.09 -14.76
N PRO A 472 10.15 -17.12 -15.54
CA PRO A 472 10.96 -16.10 -16.21
C PRO A 472 11.86 -15.30 -15.27
N ALA A 473 11.37 -14.95 -14.08
CA ALA A 473 12.17 -14.25 -13.08
C ALA A 473 13.34 -15.09 -12.56
N LEU A 474 13.09 -16.38 -12.23
CA LEU A 474 14.12 -17.31 -11.78
C LEU A 474 15.15 -17.61 -12.87
N ALA A 475 14.72 -17.83 -14.10
CA ALA A 475 15.61 -17.98 -15.25
C ALA A 475 16.48 -16.74 -15.46
N GLY A 476 15.87 -15.55 -15.34
CA GLY A 476 16.58 -14.28 -15.40
C GLY A 476 17.61 -14.13 -14.27
N LEU A 477 17.28 -14.58 -13.06
CA LEU A 477 18.22 -14.58 -11.93
C LEU A 477 19.43 -15.50 -12.20
N ALA A 478 19.20 -16.72 -12.66
CA ALA A 478 20.25 -17.64 -13.03
C ALA A 478 21.15 -17.07 -14.13
N LEU A 479 20.58 -16.53 -15.21
CA LEU A 479 21.30 -15.88 -16.30
C LEU A 479 22.13 -14.68 -15.80
N GLY A 480 21.51 -13.82 -14.98
CA GLY A 480 22.19 -12.64 -14.43
C GLY A 480 23.39 -12.97 -13.56
N LEU A 481 23.28 -14.04 -12.75
CA LEU A 481 24.40 -14.53 -11.95
C LEU A 481 25.51 -15.10 -12.82
N ILE A 482 25.19 -15.88 -13.87
CA ILE A 482 26.18 -16.39 -14.84
C ILE A 482 26.91 -15.23 -15.51
N LEU A 483 26.19 -14.24 -16.03
CA LEU A 483 26.77 -13.06 -16.68
C LEU A 483 27.69 -12.27 -15.74
N ARG A 484 27.38 -12.21 -14.45
CA ARG A 484 28.24 -11.59 -13.46
C ARG A 484 29.54 -12.36 -13.27
N PHE A 485 29.46 -13.69 -13.14
CA PHE A 485 30.66 -14.55 -12.91
C PHE A 485 31.58 -14.58 -14.12
N THR A 486 31.04 -14.61 -15.35
CA THR A 486 31.84 -14.61 -16.58
C THR A 486 32.54 -13.27 -16.83
N ALA A 487 31.94 -12.15 -16.43
CA ALA A 487 32.55 -10.84 -16.60
C ALA A 487 33.60 -10.47 -15.52
N ARG A 488 33.80 -11.29 -14.51
CA ARG A 488 34.75 -11.09 -13.41
C ARG A 488 36.15 -11.67 -13.66
N LYS A 489 36.51 -11.98 -14.90
CA LYS A 489 37.92 -12.22 -15.27
C LYS A 489 38.51 -10.92 -15.84
N PRO A 490 39.17 -10.02 -15.05
CA PRO A 490 40.24 -9.24 -15.57
C PRO A 490 41.42 -10.21 -15.71
N ALA A 491 42.10 -10.10 -16.84
CA ALA A 491 43.41 -10.67 -17.06
C ALA A 491 44.40 -10.07 -16.05
#